data_642c59471cf1676fe45d0fe7e04b994f
#
_entry.id   642c59471cf1676fe45d0fe7e04b994f
#
_cell.length_a   1.000
_cell.length_b   1.000
_cell.length_c   1.000
_cell.angle_alpha   90.00
_cell.angle_beta   90.00
_cell.angle_gamma   90.00
#
_symmetry.space_group_name_H-M   'P 1'
#
loop_
_entity.id
_entity.type
_entity.pdbx_description
1 polymer ?
#
loop_
_entity_poly.entity_id
_entity_poly.type
_entity_poly.pdbx_seq_one_letter_code
_entity_poly.pdbx_strand_id
1 'polypeptide(L)'
;MKITGYENEIWDEKKEIIEELKRAVQEKQKEKKTCILSFDLYPGVRKEEITELANALQPDRIFDIEDCAKDEETLLRELKITSPMTVFSALCVIKTIDTWFESEKLETMKKAIETERAEEKDTNGGLIVIVGTAAELLTEADLLVYCDLTRWEVQLRYRSGMPNWHSTNYNDPILTKYKRGFFIEWRLADRYKKERYEKFTYLLDTEKEKCTGSYNGKCLPSALQQLARQPFRMDRISTLAYGAVSG
;
A
#
# COMPACT_ATOMS: atom_id res chain seq x y z
N MET A 1 8.11 16.72 9.10
CA MET A 1 7.08 17.80 9.24
C MET A 1 6.36 17.54 10.55
N LYS A 2 6.25 18.53 11.46
CA LYS A 2 5.45 18.33 12.68
C LYS A 2 4.00 18.66 12.36
N ILE A 3 3.09 17.72 12.65
CA ILE A 3 1.65 17.92 12.45
C ILE A 3 1.10 18.43 13.78
N THR A 4 0.66 19.68 13.79
CA THR A 4 0.16 20.32 15.01
C THR A 4 -1.04 19.55 15.59
N GLY A 5 -0.96 19.20 16.86
CA GLY A 5 -1.98 18.45 17.58
C GLY A 5 -1.82 16.91 17.55
N TYR A 6 -0.76 16.42 16.89
CA TYR A 6 -0.49 14.97 16.76
C TYR A 6 0.98 14.63 16.97
N GLU A 7 1.69 15.43 17.78
CA GLU A 7 3.14 15.30 17.98
C GLU A 7 3.55 13.97 18.61
N ASN A 8 2.64 13.34 19.36
CA ASN A 8 2.86 12.05 20.04
C ASN A 8 2.27 10.86 19.26
N GLU A 9 1.80 11.07 18.05
CA GLU A 9 1.16 10.03 17.22
C GLU A 9 2.00 9.72 15.97
N ILE A 10 3.32 9.87 16.11
CA ILE A 10 4.33 9.63 15.08
C ILE A 10 5.38 8.70 15.67
N TRP A 11 5.64 7.61 15.01
CA TRP A 11 6.62 6.58 15.40
C TRP A 11 7.65 6.45 14.29
N ASP A 12 8.90 6.76 14.59
CA ASP A 12 9.97 6.84 13.59
C ASP A 12 10.87 5.59 13.58
N GLU A 13 10.78 4.74 14.60
CA GLU A 13 11.56 3.51 14.68
C GLU A 13 10.69 2.26 14.50
N LYS A 14 11.22 1.25 13.79
CA LYS A 14 10.52 -0.04 13.58
C LYS A 14 10.04 -0.67 14.90
N LYS A 15 10.84 -0.55 15.96
CA LYS A 15 10.48 -1.07 17.28
C LYS A 15 9.26 -0.36 17.86
N GLU A 16 9.22 0.95 17.79
CA GLU A 16 8.10 1.78 18.28
C GLU A 16 6.83 1.46 17.51
N ILE A 17 6.94 1.30 16.17
CA ILE A 17 5.83 0.92 15.31
C ILE A 17 5.26 -0.45 15.74
N ILE A 18 6.11 -1.44 15.99
CA ILE A 18 5.69 -2.76 16.45
C ILE A 18 4.99 -2.68 17.83
N GLU A 19 5.54 -1.92 18.75
CA GLU A 19 4.98 -1.74 20.10
C GLU A 19 3.60 -1.07 20.03
N GLU A 20 3.47 -0.03 19.21
CA GLU A 20 2.18 0.65 18.99
C GLU A 20 1.14 -0.27 18.35
N LEU A 21 1.51 -1.00 17.30
CA LEU A 21 0.59 -1.95 16.65
C LEU A 21 0.16 -3.06 17.62
N LYS A 22 1.07 -3.59 18.43
CA LYS A 22 0.73 -4.55 19.50
C LYS A 22 -0.25 -3.98 20.49
N ARG A 23 -0.04 -2.74 20.93
CA ARG A 23 -0.94 -2.03 21.84
C ARG A 23 -2.33 -1.89 21.22
N ALA A 24 -2.41 -1.44 19.97
CA ALA A 24 -3.67 -1.27 19.26
C ALA A 24 -4.42 -2.59 19.07
N VAL A 25 -3.70 -3.67 18.74
CA VAL A 25 -4.27 -5.03 18.63
C VAL A 25 -4.86 -5.47 19.97
N GLN A 26 -4.11 -5.31 21.06
CA GLN A 26 -4.60 -5.67 22.41
C GLN A 26 -5.84 -4.87 22.82
N GLU A 27 -5.93 -3.59 22.44
CA GLU A 27 -7.13 -2.79 22.68
C GLU A 27 -8.34 -3.34 21.92
N LYS A 28 -8.15 -3.71 20.65
CA LYS A 28 -9.21 -4.34 19.84
C LYS A 28 -9.64 -5.71 20.37
N GLN A 29 -8.70 -6.50 20.85
CA GLN A 29 -8.99 -7.80 21.46
C GLN A 29 -9.82 -7.72 22.75
N LYS A 30 -9.80 -6.58 23.46
CA LYS A 30 -10.72 -6.35 24.58
C LYS A 30 -12.18 -6.17 24.14
N GLU A 31 -12.37 -5.67 22.93
CA GLU A 31 -13.70 -5.45 22.35
C GLU A 31 -14.20 -6.67 21.56
N LYS A 32 -13.28 -7.37 20.91
CA LYS A 32 -13.54 -8.50 20.01
C LYS A 32 -12.58 -9.66 20.30
N LYS A 33 -13.08 -10.88 20.29
CA LYS A 33 -12.24 -12.08 20.53
C LYS A 33 -11.09 -12.22 19.52
N THR A 34 -11.28 -11.84 18.27
CA THR A 34 -10.27 -11.89 17.21
C THR A 34 -10.15 -10.53 16.54
N CYS A 35 -8.94 -10.01 16.48
CA CYS A 35 -8.61 -8.78 15.78
C CYS A 35 -8.12 -9.09 14.38
N ILE A 36 -8.65 -8.39 13.38
CA ILE A 36 -8.14 -8.41 11.99
C ILE A 36 -7.34 -7.14 11.76
N LEU A 37 -6.05 -7.31 11.49
CA LEU A 37 -5.15 -6.24 11.09
C LEU A 37 -4.78 -6.40 9.63
N SER A 38 -4.99 -5.38 8.82
CA SER A 38 -4.65 -5.37 7.40
C SER A 38 -3.48 -4.44 7.12
N PHE A 39 -2.44 -4.97 6.48
CA PHE A 39 -1.41 -4.18 5.82
C PHE A 39 -1.77 -4.06 4.34
N ASP A 40 -2.32 -2.92 3.97
CA ASP A 40 -2.72 -2.63 2.60
C ASP A 40 -1.62 -1.83 1.88
N LEU A 41 -1.06 -2.41 0.83
CA LEU A 41 0.16 -1.92 0.21
C LEU A 41 -0.13 -1.10 -1.06
N TYR A 42 0.56 0.02 -1.20
CA TYR A 42 0.63 0.69 -2.49
C TYR A 42 1.57 -0.07 -3.45
N PRO A 43 1.26 -0.17 -4.76
CA PRO A 43 2.15 -0.80 -5.74
C PRO A 43 3.55 -0.19 -5.73
N GLY A 44 4.56 -1.03 -5.50
CA GLY A 44 5.94 -0.63 -5.32
C GLY A 44 6.45 -0.69 -3.89
N VAL A 45 5.59 -0.93 -2.90
CA VAL A 45 6.01 -1.29 -1.54
C VAL A 45 6.72 -2.65 -1.56
N ARG A 46 7.79 -2.80 -0.79
CA ARG A 46 8.50 -4.07 -0.62
C ARG A 46 7.71 -4.94 0.35
N LYS A 47 6.97 -5.89 -0.19
CA LYS A 47 6.10 -6.78 0.60
C LYS A 47 6.88 -7.56 1.66
N GLU A 48 8.11 -7.92 1.38
CA GLU A 48 8.99 -8.67 2.28
C GLU A 48 9.21 -7.91 3.60
N GLU A 49 9.44 -6.60 3.53
CA GLU A 49 9.64 -5.76 4.71
C GLU A 49 8.37 -5.66 5.57
N ILE A 50 7.19 -5.62 4.91
CA ILE A 50 5.91 -5.59 5.61
C ILE A 50 5.57 -6.96 6.20
N THR A 51 5.90 -8.04 5.51
CA THR A 51 5.72 -9.40 6.03
C THR A 51 6.59 -9.64 7.26
N GLU A 52 7.83 -9.11 7.30
CA GLU A 52 8.66 -9.14 8.51
C GLU A 52 8.01 -8.37 9.67
N LEU A 53 7.41 -7.21 9.38
CA LEU A 53 6.70 -6.42 10.39
C LEU A 53 5.47 -7.18 10.91
N ALA A 54 4.70 -7.79 10.01
CA ALA A 54 3.55 -8.61 10.35
C ALA A 54 3.93 -9.81 11.24
N ASN A 55 5.00 -10.53 10.89
CA ASN A 55 5.50 -11.65 11.69
C ASN A 55 5.96 -11.22 13.10
N ALA A 56 6.51 -10.00 13.25
CA ALA A 56 6.94 -9.48 14.56
C ALA A 56 5.74 -9.22 15.51
N LEU A 57 4.52 -9.15 14.99
CA LEU A 57 3.30 -9.06 15.79
C LEU A 57 2.86 -10.44 16.33
N GLN A 58 3.45 -11.53 15.84
CA GLN A 58 3.13 -12.92 16.21
C GLN A 58 1.64 -13.26 15.96
N PRO A 59 1.13 -13.09 14.73
CA PRO A 59 -0.26 -13.42 14.42
C PRO A 59 -0.48 -14.94 14.43
N ASP A 60 -1.71 -15.36 14.69
CA ASP A 60 -2.13 -16.77 14.56
C ASP A 60 -2.13 -17.21 13.09
N ARG A 61 -2.54 -16.30 12.21
CA ARG A 61 -2.59 -16.54 10.77
C ARG A 61 -2.25 -15.29 9.98
N ILE A 62 -1.54 -15.49 8.86
CA ILE A 62 -1.32 -14.46 7.85
C ILE A 62 -1.98 -14.93 6.56
N PHE A 63 -2.79 -14.05 5.96
CA PHE A 63 -3.35 -14.22 4.62
C PHE A 63 -2.70 -13.22 3.68
N ASP A 64 -2.24 -13.69 2.53
CA ASP A 64 -1.66 -12.87 1.48
C ASP A 64 -2.67 -12.76 0.32
N ILE A 65 -3.23 -11.57 0.09
CA ILE A 65 -4.17 -11.37 -1.01
C ILE A 65 -3.53 -11.62 -2.37
N GLU A 66 -2.21 -11.46 -2.48
CA GLU A 66 -1.47 -11.67 -3.73
C GLU A 66 -1.56 -13.14 -4.22
N ASP A 67 -1.89 -14.10 -3.33
CA ASP A 67 -2.17 -15.49 -3.70
C ASP A 67 -3.46 -15.63 -4.54
N CYS A 68 -4.33 -14.61 -4.47
CA CYS A 68 -5.53 -14.52 -5.30
C CYS A 68 -5.29 -13.84 -6.64
N ALA A 69 -4.09 -13.34 -6.91
CA ALA A 69 -3.80 -12.60 -8.13
C ALA A 69 -3.92 -13.48 -9.38
N LYS A 70 -4.35 -12.86 -10.47
CA LYS A 70 -4.29 -13.45 -11.81
C LYS A 70 -2.85 -13.54 -12.28
N ASP A 71 -2.58 -14.53 -13.11
CA ASP A 71 -1.28 -14.62 -13.79
C ASP A 71 -1.04 -13.43 -14.74
N GLU A 72 0.23 -13.17 -15.02
CA GLU A 72 0.63 -12.01 -15.83
C GLU A 72 0.03 -12.05 -17.25
N GLU A 73 -0.06 -13.20 -17.88
CA GLU A 73 -0.59 -13.35 -19.24
C GLU A 73 -2.08 -12.95 -19.27
N THR A 74 -2.86 -13.43 -18.32
CA THR A 74 -4.26 -13.08 -18.17
C THR A 74 -4.44 -11.58 -17.91
N LEU A 75 -3.63 -10.98 -17.03
CA LEU A 75 -3.65 -9.54 -16.77
C LEU A 75 -3.33 -8.72 -18.04
N LEU A 76 -2.27 -9.10 -18.76
CA LEU A 76 -1.89 -8.41 -20.01
C LEU A 76 -3.02 -8.46 -21.05
N ARG A 77 -3.67 -9.63 -21.19
CA ARG A 77 -4.78 -9.83 -22.12
C ARG A 77 -6.01 -9.00 -21.72
N GLU A 78 -6.42 -9.06 -20.47
CA GLU A 78 -7.62 -8.38 -19.98
C GLU A 78 -7.46 -6.86 -19.93
N LEU A 79 -6.28 -6.39 -19.63
CA LEU A 79 -5.95 -4.96 -19.60
C LEU A 79 -5.57 -4.42 -20.97
N LYS A 80 -5.51 -5.28 -22.01
CA LYS A 80 -5.07 -4.93 -23.37
C LYS A 80 -3.76 -4.15 -23.39
N ILE A 81 -2.80 -4.56 -22.54
CA ILE A 81 -1.51 -3.89 -22.39
C ILE A 81 -0.65 -3.96 -23.67
N THR A 82 -1.07 -4.76 -24.64
CA THR A 82 -0.39 -4.94 -25.94
C THR A 82 -0.68 -3.85 -26.97
N SER A 83 -1.55 -2.88 -26.66
CA SER A 83 -1.99 -1.83 -27.61
C SER A 83 -1.27 -0.49 -27.42
N PRO A 84 -1.16 0.35 -28.49
CA PRO A 84 -0.54 1.67 -28.38
C PRO A 84 -1.24 2.58 -27.35
N MET A 85 -0.50 3.52 -26.80
CA MET A 85 -0.76 4.38 -25.65
C MET A 85 -2.15 5.05 -25.53
N THR A 86 -2.89 5.20 -26.63
CA THR A 86 -4.22 5.83 -26.66
C THR A 86 -5.35 4.97 -26.09
N VAL A 87 -5.20 3.65 -26.09
CA VAL A 87 -6.20 2.71 -25.57
C VAL A 87 -6.07 2.55 -24.05
N PHE A 88 -4.87 2.72 -23.51
CA PHE A 88 -4.60 2.59 -22.06
C PHE A 88 -5.41 3.56 -21.20
N SER A 89 -5.53 4.81 -21.63
CA SER A 89 -6.24 5.85 -20.84
C SER A 89 -7.72 5.56 -20.69
N ALA A 90 -8.37 4.96 -21.69
CA ALA A 90 -9.81 4.68 -21.65
C ALA A 90 -10.15 3.45 -20.80
N LEU A 91 -9.30 2.42 -20.81
CA LEU A 91 -9.53 1.19 -20.02
C LEU A 91 -9.36 1.41 -18.53
N CYS A 92 -8.41 2.24 -18.11
CA CYS A 92 -8.21 2.56 -16.69
C CYS A 92 -9.35 3.39 -16.08
N VAL A 93 -10.19 4.03 -16.89
CA VAL A 93 -11.36 4.76 -16.38
C VAL A 93 -12.47 3.80 -15.93
N ILE A 94 -12.53 2.60 -16.49
CA ILE A 94 -13.63 1.64 -16.31
C ILE A 94 -13.26 0.52 -15.33
N LYS A 95 -11.97 0.17 -15.18
CA LYS A 95 -11.50 -0.94 -14.36
C LYS A 95 -11.23 -0.51 -12.92
N THR A 96 -11.47 -1.42 -11.99
CA THR A 96 -11.18 -1.29 -10.56
C THR A 96 -10.04 -2.24 -10.16
N ILE A 97 -9.48 -2.08 -8.99
CA ILE A 97 -8.28 -2.83 -8.56
C ILE A 97 -8.56 -4.33 -8.40
N ASP A 98 -9.80 -4.70 -8.10
CA ASP A 98 -10.26 -6.10 -8.01
C ASP A 98 -10.08 -6.88 -9.31
N THR A 99 -10.00 -6.17 -10.45
CA THR A 99 -9.70 -6.79 -11.76
C THR A 99 -8.37 -7.56 -11.76
N TRP A 100 -7.43 -7.23 -10.87
CA TRP A 100 -6.16 -7.94 -10.73
C TRP A 100 -6.28 -9.34 -10.14
N PHE A 101 -7.41 -9.66 -9.52
CA PHE A 101 -7.59 -10.87 -8.74
C PHE A 101 -8.61 -11.82 -9.37
N GLU A 102 -8.47 -13.10 -9.08
CA GLU A 102 -9.43 -14.13 -9.44
C GLU A 102 -10.57 -14.14 -8.43
N SER A 103 -11.79 -13.87 -8.86
CA SER A 103 -12.96 -13.77 -7.98
C SER A 103 -13.20 -15.01 -7.15
N GLU A 104 -12.98 -16.20 -7.72
CA GLU A 104 -13.16 -17.47 -7.01
C GLU A 104 -12.14 -17.65 -5.87
N LYS A 105 -10.88 -17.25 -6.10
CA LYS A 105 -9.85 -17.29 -5.08
C LYS A 105 -10.13 -16.29 -3.96
N LEU A 106 -10.56 -15.06 -4.34
CA LEU A 106 -10.96 -14.06 -3.34
C LEU A 106 -12.08 -14.58 -2.45
N GLU A 107 -13.14 -15.14 -3.02
CA GLU A 107 -14.26 -15.67 -2.25
C GLU A 107 -13.86 -16.86 -1.37
N THR A 108 -12.96 -17.71 -1.84
CA THR A 108 -12.42 -18.81 -1.06
C THR A 108 -11.62 -18.29 0.14
N MET A 109 -10.76 -17.29 -0.08
CA MET A 109 -9.94 -16.71 0.98
C MET A 109 -10.80 -15.94 1.98
N LYS A 110 -11.82 -15.20 1.54
CA LYS A 110 -12.81 -14.56 2.43
C LYS A 110 -13.44 -15.54 3.39
N LYS A 111 -13.94 -16.68 2.85
CA LYS A 111 -14.53 -17.74 3.67
C LYS A 111 -13.52 -18.32 4.67
N ALA A 112 -12.27 -18.50 4.26
CA ALA A 112 -11.22 -18.98 5.16
C ALA A 112 -10.96 -17.99 6.31
N ILE A 113 -10.93 -16.68 6.02
CA ILE A 113 -10.78 -15.62 7.04
C ILE A 113 -11.99 -15.62 8.00
N GLU A 114 -13.20 -15.73 7.49
CA GLU A 114 -14.42 -15.78 8.32
C GLU A 114 -14.43 -17.03 9.21
N THR A 115 -14.01 -18.18 8.70
CA THR A 115 -13.90 -19.43 9.48
C THR A 115 -12.88 -19.24 10.60
N GLU A 116 -11.68 -18.77 10.29
CA GLU A 116 -10.61 -18.52 11.26
C GLU A 116 -11.04 -17.50 12.33
N ARG A 117 -11.81 -16.48 11.93
CA ARG A 117 -12.37 -15.48 12.84
C ARG A 117 -13.41 -16.04 13.78
N ALA A 118 -14.19 -17.03 13.32
CA ALA A 118 -15.26 -17.66 14.10
C ALA A 118 -14.75 -18.72 15.07
N GLU A 119 -13.54 -19.24 14.87
CA GLU A 119 -12.93 -20.21 15.79
C GLU A 119 -12.77 -19.61 17.19
N GLU A 120 -13.20 -20.38 18.21
CA GLU A 120 -12.97 -19.98 19.60
C GLU A 120 -11.49 -20.12 19.92
N LYS A 121 -10.84 -18.95 20.05
CA LYS A 121 -9.45 -18.89 20.51
C LYS A 121 -9.41 -18.66 22.02
N ASP A 122 -8.34 -19.13 22.63
CA ASP A 122 -8.10 -19.05 24.08
C ASP A 122 -8.22 -17.62 24.62
N THR A 123 -8.23 -17.48 25.93
CA THR A 123 -8.52 -16.27 26.72
C THR A 123 -7.78 -14.99 26.32
N ASN A 124 -6.73 -15.08 25.50
CA ASN A 124 -5.90 -13.94 25.10
C ASN A 124 -6.32 -13.25 23.80
N GLY A 125 -7.37 -13.75 23.12
CA GLY A 125 -7.83 -13.24 21.83
C GLY A 125 -6.92 -13.66 20.66
N GLY A 126 -7.47 -13.68 19.43
CA GLY A 126 -6.77 -14.04 18.21
C GLY A 126 -6.29 -12.81 17.42
N LEU A 127 -5.22 -12.98 16.63
CA LEU A 127 -4.76 -11.99 15.67
C LEU A 127 -4.66 -12.62 14.27
N ILE A 128 -5.47 -12.13 13.35
CA ILE A 128 -5.38 -12.45 11.92
C ILE A 128 -4.75 -11.24 11.23
N VAL A 129 -3.72 -11.48 10.43
CA VAL A 129 -3.10 -10.45 9.62
C VAL A 129 -3.38 -10.71 8.14
N ILE A 130 -3.73 -9.67 7.40
CA ILE A 130 -3.88 -9.70 5.95
C ILE A 130 -2.83 -8.77 5.35
N VAL A 131 -2.11 -9.25 4.34
CA VAL A 131 -1.02 -8.49 3.70
C VAL A 131 -1.23 -8.47 2.19
N GLY A 132 -0.88 -7.37 1.55
CA GLY A 132 -0.81 -7.25 0.10
C GLY A 132 -1.54 -6.01 -0.43
N THR A 133 -1.41 -5.77 -1.71
CA THR A 133 -2.06 -4.64 -2.37
C THR A 133 -3.56 -4.89 -2.48
N ALA A 134 -4.36 -3.95 -2.04
CA ALA A 134 -5.82 -4.06 -1.96
C ALA A 134 -6.32 -5.12 -0.95
N ALA A 135 -5.62 -5.31 0.15
CA ALA A 135 -5.91 -6.31 1.19
C ALA A 135 -7.34 -6.21 1.75
N GLU A 136 -7.92 -5.01 1.82
CA GLU A 136 -9.31 -4.81 2.25
C GLU A 136 -10.39 -5.35 1.28
N LEU A 137 -10.01 -5.85 0.11
CA LEU A 137 -10.95 -6.57 -0.74
C LEU A 137 -11.38 -7.92 -0.11
N LEU A 138 -10.59 -8.45 0.80
CA LEU A 138 -10.90 -9.71 1.48
C LEU A 138 -11.91 -9.53 2.62
N THR A 139 -11.68 -8.55 3.47
CA THR A 139 -12.60 -8.22 4.58
C THR A 139 -12.28 -6.85 5.15
N GLU A 140 -13.24 -6.22 5.80
CA GLU A 140 -13.02 -5.00 6.54
C GLU A 140 -12.18 -5.28 7.79
N ALA A 141 -11.04 -4.60 7.90
CA ALA A 141 -10.11 -4.76 9.00
C ALA A 141 -10.55 -3.99 10.25
N ASP A 142 -10.24 -4.52 11.44
CA ASP A 142 -10.38 -3.78 12.70
C ASP A 142 -9.30 -2.71 12.85
N LEU A 143 -8.12 -2.98 12.27
CA LEU A 143 -7.00 -2.05 12.17
C LEU A 143 -6.46 -2.06 10.74
N LEU A 144 -6.58 -0.94 10.05
CA LEU A 144 -6.08 -0.76 8.69
C LEU A 144 -4.79 0.05 8.69
N VAL A 145 -3.69 -0.60 8.36
CA VAL A 145 -2.37 0.01 8.15
C VAL A 145 -2.14 0.17 6.66
N TYR A 146 -2.21 1.39 6.16
CA TYR A 146 -1.90 1.66 4.77
C TYR A 146 -0.41 1.92 4.59
N CYS A 147 0.25 1.10 3.79
CA CYS A 147 1.68 1.18 3.50
C CYS A 147 1.89 1.96 2.20
N ASP A 148 2.45 3.16 2.32
CA ASP A 148 2.57 4.10 1.23
C ASP A 148 4.02 4.48 0.93
N LEU A 149 4.25 4.99 -0.25
CA LEU A 149 5.52 5.59 -0.66
C LEU A 149 5.30 6.60 -1.78
N THR A 150 6.29 7.48 -1.98
CA THR A 150 6.21 8.45 -3.07
C THR A 150 6.37 7.78 -4.44
N ARG A 151 5.74 8.35 -5.46
CA ARG A 151 5.94 7.90 -6.85
C ARG A 151 7.38 8.03 -7.31
N TRP A 152 8.12 8.96 -6.73
CA TRP A 152 9.54 9.10 -6.99
C TRP A 152 10.31 7.87 -6.51
N GLU A 153 10.04 7.40 -5.31
CA GLU A 153 10.66 6.18 -4.77
C GLU A 153 10.29 4.94 -5.60
N VAL A 154 9.03 4.79 -6.02
CA VAL A 154 8.63 3.70 -6.94
C VAL A 154 9.47 3.74 -8.22
N GLN A 155 9.69 4.92 -8.79
CA GLN A 155 10.52 5.07 -9.99
C GLN A 155 11.98 4.70 -9.74
N LEU A 156 12.53 5.05 -8.56
CA LEU A 156 13.89 4.63 -8.18
C LEU A 156 13.97 3.11 -8.03
N ARG A 157 12.99 2.48 -7.41
CA ARG A 157 12.90 1.01 -7.29
C ARG A 157 12.81 0.34 -8.67
N TYR A 158 12.04 0.88 -9.61
CA TYR A 158 12.00 0.38 -10.98
C TYR A 158 13.38 0.47 -11.68
N ARG A 159 14.12 1.57 -11.46
CA ARG A 159 15.49 1.73 -11.98
C ARG A 159 16.45 0.73 -11.35
N SER A 160 16.24 0.36 -10.10
CA SER A 160 17.03 -0.64 -9.37
C SER A 160 16.63 -2.08 -9.69
N GLY A 161 15.76 -2.30 -10.69
CA GLY A 161 15.39 -3.63 -11.15
C GLY A 161 14.03 -4.15 -10.66
N MET A 162 13.32 -3.46 -9.75
CA MET A 162 11.98 -3.88 -9.33
C MET A 162 11.07 -3.98 -10.56
N PRO A 163 10.28 -5.06 -10.71
CA PRO A 163 9.30 -5.16 -11.79
C PRO A 163 8.05 -4.33 -11.45
N ASN A 164 7.16 -4.19 -12.41
CA ASN A 164 5.81 -3.72 -12.16
C ASN A 164 5.02 -4.73 -11.30
N TRP A 165 3.93 -4.27 -10.71
CA TRP A 165 3.07 -5.09 -9.87
C TRP A 165 2.51 -6.29 -10.66
N HIS A 166 2.65 -7.49 -10.12
CA HIS A 166 2.31 -8.77 -10.78
C HIS A 166 2.90 -8.89 -12.20
N SER A 167 4.19 -8.60 -12.36
CA SER A 167 4.88 -8.69 -13.64
C SER A 167 6.27 -9.25 -13.46
N THR A 168 6.76 -9.91 -14.50
CA THR A 168 8.13 -10.44 -14.58
C THR A 168 9.06 -9.54 -15.37
N ASN A 169 8.67 -8.29 -15.63
CA ASN A 169 9.36 -7.34 -16.50
C ASN A 169 10.58 -6.66 -15.84
N TYR A 170 11.40 -7.41 -15.10
CA TYR A 170 12.59 -6.91 -14.42
C TYR A 170 13.53 -6.14 -15.35
N ASN A 171 13.74 -6.65 -16.56
CA ASN A 171 14.70 -6.14 -17.53
C ASN A 171 14.09 -5.26 -18.62
N ASP A 172 12.80 -4.94 -18.54
CA ASP A 172 12.16 -4.07 -19.51
C ASP A 172 12.74 -2.66 -19.49
N PRO A 173 12.71 -1.95 -20.63
CA PRO A 173 13.09 -0.56 -20.69
C PRO A 173 12.32 0.25 -19.63
N ILE A 174 13.05 1.09 -18.90
CA ILE A 174 12.49 1.85 -17.77
C ILE A 174 11.24 2.66 -18.13
N LEU A 175 11.19 3.20 -19.37
CA LEU A 175 10.01 3.92 -19.85
C LEU A 175 8.79 3.03 -20.02
N THR A 176 8.96 1.74 -20.31
CA THR A 176 7.87 0.76 -20.38
C THR A 176 7.27 0.55 -18.99
N LYS A 177 8.15 0.32 -18.00
CA LYS A 177 7.73 0.20 -16.60
C LYS A 177 7.00 1.45 -16.11
N TYR A 178 7.51 2.65 -16.38
CA TYR A 178 6.88 3.90 -16.00
C TYR A 178 5.51 4.09 -16.65
N LYS A 179 5.37 3.77 -17.94
CA LYS A 179 4.10 3.87 -18.64
C LYS A 179 3.05 2.95 -18.03
N ARG A 180 3.41 1.69 -17.75
CA ARG A 180 2.51 0.74 -17.09
C ARG A 180 2.10 1.23 -15.70
N GLY A 181 3.05 1.62 -14.87
CA GLY A 181 2.77 2.19 -13.55
C GLY A 181 1.86 3.42 -13.63
N PHE A 182 2.27 4.43 -14.41
CA PHE A 182 1.57 5.71 -14.47
C PHE A 182 0.16 5.63 -15.07
N PHE A 183 -0.03 4.85 -16.13
CA PHE A 183 -1.31 4.82 -16.84
C PHE A 183 -2.27 3.77 -16.29
N ILE A 184 -1.79 2.76 -15.57
CA ILE A 184 -2.60 1.63 -15.12
C ILE A 184 -2.53 1.48 -13.60
N GLU A 185 -1.42 0.98 -13.08
CA GLU A 185 -1.29 0.50 -11.69
C GLU A 185 -1.58 1.60 -10.68
N TRP A 186 -0.88 2.74 -10.82
CA TRP A 186 -1.02 3.85 -9.87
C TRP A 186 -2.39 4.51 -9.94
N ARG A 187 -3.04 4.55 -11.12
CA ARG A 187 -4.40 5.10 -11.24
C ARG A 187 -5.44 4.25 -10.54
N LEU A 188 -5.30 2.93 -10.61
CA LEU A 188 -6.18 2.01 -9.89
C LEU A 188 -5.94 2.08 -8.38
N ALA A 189 -4.67 2.05 -7.98
CA ALA A 189 -4.28 2.16 -6.58
C ALA A 189 -4.67 3.51 -5.97
N ASP A 190 -4.52 4.63 -6.68
CA ASP A 190 -4.92 5.95 -6.20
C ASP A 190 -6.44 6.07 -5.99
N ARG A 191 -7.25 5.47 -6.86
CA ARG A 191 -8.72 5.44 -6.67
C ARG A 191 -9.08 4.60 -5.46
N TYR A 192 -8.53 3.41 -5.38
CA TYR A 192 -8.73 2.51 -4.25
C TYR A 192 -8.32 3.16 -2.93
N LYS A 193 -7.15 3.80 -2.88
CA LYS A 193 -6.65 4.57 -1.74
C LYS A 193 -7.61 5.69 -1.36
N LYS A 194 -8.09 6.47 -2.36
CA LYS A 194 -8.99 7.60 -2.12
C LYS A 194 -10.31 7.19 -1.48
N GLU A 195 -10.84 6.04 -1.82
CA GLU A 195 -12.08 5.52 -1.24
C GLU A 195 -11.94 5.08 0.22
N ARG A 196 -10.70 4.84 0.67
CA ARG A 196 -10.38 4.23 1.97
C ARG A 196 -9.58 5.11 2.90
N TYR A 197 -9.11 6.27 2.45
CA TYR A 197 -8.17 7.07 3.23
C TYR A 197 -8.73 7.52 4.60
N GLU A 198 -10.03 7.68 4.73
CA GLU A 198 -10.70 8.01 6.00
C GLU A 198 -10.75 6.82 6.97
N LYS A 199 -10.56 5.61 6.47
CA LYS A 199 -10.55 4.37 7.26
C LYS A 199 -9.17 4.01 7.80
N PHE A 200 -8.10 4.64 7.33
CA PHE A 200 -6.76 4.31 7.77
C PHE A 200 -6.62 4.50 9.27
N THR A 201 -6.31 3.41 9.98
CA THR A 201 -5.91 3.49 11.39
C THR A 201 -4.50 4.04 11.49
N TYR A 202 -3.61 3.55 10.62
CA TYR A 202 -2.23 4.02 10.51
C TYR A 202 -1.83 4.21 9.05
N LEU A 203 -0.97 5.20 8.81
CA LEU A 203 -0.26 5.38 7.55
C LEU A 203 1.22 5.05 7.80
N LEU A 204 1.73 4.04 7.11
CA LEU A 204 3.12 3.60 7.21
C LEU A 204 3.90 4.10 5.99
N ASP A 205 4.90 4.95 6.25
CA ASP A 205 5.85 5.39 5.23
C ASP A 205 6.90 4.31 4.98
N THR A 206 6.95 3.83 3.74
CA THR A 206 7.87 2.77 3.29
C THR A 206 8.93 3.30 2.31
N GLU A 207 9.16 4.60 2.27
CA GLU A 207 10.10 5.24 1.33
C GLU A 207 11.53 4.80 1.60
N LYS A 208 11.92 4.73 2.87
CA LYS A 208 13.26 4.26 3.28
C LYS A 208 13.23 2.77 3.61
N GLU A 209 14.38 2.12 3.47
CA GLU A 209 14.55 0.75 3.95
C GLU A 209 14.23 0.69 5.45
N LYS A 210 13.52 -0.37 5.85
CA LYS A 210 13.11 -0.66 7.23
C LYS A 210 11.93 0.14 7.78
N CYS A 211 11.02 0.65 6.92
CA CYS A 211 9.78 1.30 7.35
C CYS A 211 10.03 2.36 8.44
N THR A 212 10.34 3.57 8.05
CA THR A 212 10.87 4.60 8.97
C THR A 212 9.86 5.65 9.39
N GLY A 213 8.58 5.38 9.37
CA GLY A 213 7.61 6.31 9.90
C GLY A 213 6.20 5.75 9.86
N SER A 214 5.54 5.74 11.00
CA SER A 214 4.10 5.45 11.09
C SER A 214 3.40 6.65 11.69
N TYR A 215 2.23 6.94 11.15
CA TYR A 215 1.39 8.05 11.59
C TYR A 215 -0.01 7.52 11.88
N ASN A 216 -0.65 8.03 12.92
CA ASN A 216 -2.06 7.77 13.13
C ASN A 216 -2.86 8.27 11.91
N GLY A 217 -3.71 7.44 11.34
CA GLY A 217 -4.49 7.77 10.13
C GLY A 217 -5.39 8.99 10.30
N LYS A 218 -5.85 9.27 11.53
CA LYS A 218 -6.63 10.46 11.84
C LYS A 218 -5.86 11.77 11.66
N CYS A 219 -4.52 11.71 11.67
CA CYS A 219 -3.67 12.86 11.40
C CYS A 219 -3.73 13.29 9.92
N LEU A 220 -4.04 12.38 9.01
CA LEU A 220 -3.93 12.59 7.57
C LEU A 220 -4.77 13.76 7.05
N PRO A 221 -6.07 13.90 7.38
CA PRO A 221 -6.87 15.04 6.96
C PRO A 221 -6.30 16.38 7.47
N SER A 222 -5.86 16.42 8.73
CA SER A 222 -5.25 17.62 9.34
C SER A 222 -3.91 17.95 8.69
N ALA A 223 -3.08 16.95 8.40
CA ALA A 223 -1.80 17.12 7.70
C ALA A 223 -2.01 17.69 6.29
N LEU A 224 -2.94 17.13 5.53
CA LEU A 224 -3.27 17.61 4.19
C LEU A 224 -3.82 19.04 4.22
N GLN A 225 -4.66 19.37 5.19
CA GLN A 225 -5.19 20.73 5.35
C GLN A 225 -4.08 21.74 5.72
N GLN A 226 -3.16 21.35 6.60
CA GLN A 226 -2.01 22.20 6.95
C GLN A 226 -1.09 22.39 5.74
N LEU A 227 -0.84 21.33 4.97
CA LEU A 227 -0.03 21.38 3.76
C LEU A 227 -0.68 22.28 2.69
N ALA A 228 -1.99 22.17 2.48
CA ALA A 228 -2.74 22.97 1.51
C ALA A 228 -2.73 24.49 1.84
N ARG A 229 -2.54 24.83 3.10
CA ARG A 229 -2.44 26.24 3.54
C ARG A 229 -1.02 26.82 3.45
N GLN A 230 -0.01 25.98 3.18
CA GLN A 230 1.37 26.47 3.02
C GLN A 230 1.52 27.20 1.70
N PRO A 231 2.22 28.36 1.68
CA PRO A 231 2.46 29.07 0.43
C PRO A 231 3.32 28.21 -0.50
N PHE A 232 2.90 28.13 -1.74
CA PHE A 232 3.65 27.42 -2.79
C PHE A 232 4.92 28.22 -3.11
N ARG A 233 6.10 27.68 -2.79
CA ARG A 233 7.38 28.28 -3.20
C ARG A 233 7.76 27.72 -4.56
N MET A 234 7.79 28.59 -5.57
CA MET A 234 8.51 28.33 -6.80
C MET A 234 9.90 28.95 -6.68
N ASP A 235 10.92 28.10 -6.51
CA ASP A 235 12.28 28.56 -6.71
C ASP A 235 12.50 28.76 -8.21
N ARG A 236 12.99 29.97 -8.60
CA ARG A 236 13.46 30.17 -9.98
C ARG A 236 14.58 29.19 -10.23
N ILE A 237 14.39 28.28 -11.19
CA ILE A 237 15.50 27.53 -11.78
C ILE A 237 16.42 28.61 -12.38
N SER A 238 17.58 28.86 -11.76
CA SER A 238 18.54 29.79 -12.29
C SER A 238 18.99 29.25 -13.65
N THR A 239 18.87 30.09 -14.68
CA THR A 239 19.28 29.82 -16.06
C THR A 239 20.78 29.55 -16.23
N LEU A 240 21.55 29.53 -15.14
CA LEU A 240 22.99 29.29 -15.10
C LEU A 240 23.40 27.80 -15.32
N ALA A 241 22.45 26.85 -15.33
CA ALA A 241 22.75 25.42 -15.56
C ALA A 241 22.69 25.00 -17.04
N TYR A 242 22.29 25.87 -17.97
CA TYR A 242 22.20 25.57 -19.40
C TYR A 242 23.26 26.23 -20.27
N GLY A 243 24.27 26.86 -19.67
CA GLY A 243 25.25 27.65 -20.38
C GLY A 243 26.67 27.08 -20.48
N ALA A 244 26.85 25.77 -20.49
CA ALA A 244 28.19 25.20 -20.61
C ALA A 244 28.20 23.90 -21.44
N VAL A 245 27.70 23.93 -22.70
CA VAL A 245 28.10 22.99 -23.75
C VAL A 245 28.15 23.76 -25.06
N SER A 246 29.22 24.48 -25.28
CA SER A 246 29.70 24.88 -26.59
C SER A 246 31.19 25.26 -26.47
N GLY A 247 32.01 24.34 -26.88
CA GLY A 247 33.44 24.50 -27.00
C GLY A 247 34.05 23.22 -27.45
#